data_9162c71af632364e815ab37d7834559e
#
_entry.id   9162c71af632364e815ab37d7834559e
#
_cell.length_a   1.000
_cell.length_b   1.000
_cell.length_c   1.000
_cell.angle_alpha   90.00
_cell.angle_beta   90.00
_cell.angle_gamma   90.00
#
_symmetry.space_group_name_H-M   'P 1'
#
loop_
_entity.id
_entity.type
_entity.pdbx_description
1 polymer ?
#
loop_
_entity_poly.entity_id
_entity_poly.type
_entity_poly.pdbx_seq_one_letter_code
_entity_poly.pdbx_strand_id
1 'polypeptide(L)'
;MMNQLEGVKQFTTVVADSGDIESIRSYQPEDATTNPSLLLKAAGLPHFSHLIDDAISYGKSKGSTQEKQVAHASDKLAVLVGAEILKSIPGRVSTEVDASLSFDKEKSIAKAR
;
A
#
# COMPACT_ATOMS: atom_id res chain seq x y z
N MET A 1 8.19 20.91 -24.82
CA MET A 1 8.15 19.63 -25.52
C MET A 1 7.55 18.57 -24.60
N MET A 2 6.61 17.81 -25.09
CA MET A 2 5.96 16.75 -24.35
C MET A 2 6.88 15.52 -24.24
N ASN A 3 7.06 14.97 -23.05
CA ASN A 3 7.76 13.70 -22.86
C ASN A 3 6.82 12.48 -23.07
N GLN A 4 7.38 11.27 -23.04
CA GLN A 4 6.59 10.05 -23.27
C GLN A 4 5.46 9.86 -22.26
N LEU A 5 5.69 10.16 -20.99
CA LEU A 5 4.67 10.04 -19.95
C LEU A 5 3.52 11.01 -20.18
N GLU A 6 3.80 12.26 -20.51
CA GLU A 6 2.77 13.25 -20.84
C GLU A 6 1.98 12.85 -22.07
N GLY A 7 2.65 12.25 -23.07
CA GLY A 7 1.98 11.69 -24.24
C GLY A 7 1.01 10.57 -23.88
N VAL A 8 1.42 9.63 -23.05
CA VAL A 8 0.59 8.50 -22.60
C VAL A 8 -0.60 8.99 -21.76
N LYS A 9 -0.40 9.98 -20.89
CA LYS A 9 -1.48 10.55 -20.05
C LYS A 9 -2.65 11.11 -20.84
N GLN A 10 -2.44 11.50 -22.11
CA GLN A 10 -3.52 12.00 -22.96
C GLN A 10 -4.51 10.91 -23.42
N PHE A 11 -4.10 9.66 -23.43
CA PHE A 11 -4.87 8.55 -23.99
C PHE A 11 -5.29 7.49 -22.99
N THR A 12 -4.74 7.54 -21.77
CA THR A 12 -5.00 6.51 -20.74
C THR A 12 -4.82 7.08 -19.32
N THR A 13 -5.38 6.39 -18.37
CA THR A 13 -5.13 6.64 -16.96
C THR A 13 -3.80 5.98 -16.56
N VAL A 14 -2.89 6.77 -16.02
CA VAL A 14 -1.60 6.26 -15.54
C VAL A 14 -1.73 5.85 -14.08
N VAL A 15 -1.41 4.59 -13.81
CA VAL A 15 -1.44 3.99 -12.47
C VAL A 15 0.00 3.64 -12.07
N ALA A 16 0.43 4.08 -10.88
CA ALA A 16 1.76 3.74 -10.37
C ALA A 16 1.68 2.44 -9.55
N ASP A 17 2.60 1.53 -9.82
CA ASP A 17 2.85 0.35 -8.98
C ASP A 17 4.14 0.57 -8.19
N SER A 18 4.06 1.32 -7.09
CA SER A 18 5.21 1.74 -6.30
C SER A 18 4.84 2.02 -4.85
N GLY A 19 5.76 1.72 -3.95
CA GLY A 19 5.72 2.17 -2.54
C GLY A 19 6.57 3.41 -2.29
N ASP A 20 7.23 3.94 -3.32
CA ASP A 20 8.09 5.13 -3.21
C ASP A 20 7.28 6.40 -3.47
N ILE A 21 6.95 7.11 -2.38
CA ILE A 21 6.15 8.35 -2.44
C ILE A 21 6.84 9.45 -3.25
N GLU A 22 8.16 9.55 -3.23
CA GLU A 22 8.86 10.59 -3.98
C GLU A 22 8.72 10.37 -5.49
N SER A 23 8.87 9.12 -5.94
CA SER A 23 8.60 8.76 -7.33
C SER A 23 7.14 9.04 -7.71
N ILE A 24 6.19 8.68 -6.86
CA ILE A 24 4.77 8.95 -7.09
C ILE A 24 4.51 10.44 -7.25
N ARG A 25 5.07 11.26 -6.38
CA ARG A 25 4.95 12.73 -6.47
C ARG A 25 5.58 13.30 -7.73
N SER A 26 6.71 12.75 -8.14
CA SER A 26 7.43 13.18 -9.36
C SER A 26 6.66 12.89 -10.64
N TYR A 27 6.10 11.69 -10.76
CA TYR A 27 5.40 11.26 -11.99
C TYR A 27 3.91 11.62 -12.02
N GLN A 28 3.32 11.97 -10.90
CA GLN A 28 1.91 12.38 -10.76
C GLN A 28 0.92 11.42 -11.45
N PRO A 29 0.90 10.14 -11.06
CA PRO A 29 -0.11 9.20 -11.57
C PRO A 29 -1.49 9.57 -11.04
N GLU A 30 -2.52 9.06 -11.68
CA GLU A 30 -3.92 9.20 -11.23
C GLU A 30 -4.20 8.31 -10.02
N ASP A 31 -3.89 7.03 -10.15
CA ASP A 31 -4.09 5.99 -9.14
C ASP A 31 -2.75 5.35 -8.78
N ALA A 32 -2.75 4.57 -7.71
CA ALA A 32 -1.60 3.74 -7.34
C ALA A 32 -2.05 2.36 -6.87
N THR A 33 -1.15 1.39 -7.03
CA THR A 33 -1.30 0.04 -6.48
C THR A 33 -0.12 -0.28 -5.58
N THR A 34 -0.34 -1.11 -4.58
CA THR A 34 0.72 -1.67 -3.76
C THR A 34 0.63 -3.19 -3.76
N ASN A 35 1.71 -3.85 -3.38
CA ASN A 35 1.76 -5.28 -3.16
C ASN A 35 2.71 -5.59 -1.99
N PRO A 36 2.75 -6.82 -1.45
CA PRO A 36 3.59 -7.14 -0.30
C PRO A 36 5.07 -6.81 -0.48
N SER A 37 5.63 -7.00 -1.68
CA SER A 37 7.05 -6.69 -1.96
C SER A 37 7.32 -5.19 -1.94
N LEU A 38 6.39 -4.38 -2.45
CA LEU A 38 6.50 -2.93 -2.40
C LEU A 38 6.35 -2.40 -0.97
N LEU A 39 5.46 -3.00 -0.17
CA LEU A 39 5.32 -2.66 1.25
C LEU A 39 6.59 -2.97 2.04
N LEU A 40 7.25 -4.10 1.74
CA LEU A 40 8.52 -4.45 2.36
C LEU A 40 9.62 -3.44 2.00
N LYS A 41 9.70 -3.01 0.76
CA LYS A 41 10.63 -1.96 0.33
C LYS A 41 10.32 -0.62 0.99
N ALA A 42 9.06 -0.23 1.03
CA ALA A 42 8.60 1.00 1.69
C ALA A 42 8.96 1.01 3.18
N ALA A 43 8.83 -0.12 3.86
CA ALA A 43 9.20 -0.26 5.27
C ALA A 43 10.68 0.03 5.55
N GLY A 44 11.56 -0.12 4.57
CA GLY A 44 12.98 0.25 4.67
C GLY A 44 13.26 1.74 4.49
N LEU A 45 12.29 2.55 4.10
CA LEU A 45 12.47 3.98 3.86
C LEU A 45 12.30 4.78 5.17
N PRO A 46 13.23 5.72 5.47
CA PRO A 46 13.21 6.44 6.75
C PRO A 46 11.92 7.17 7.05
N HIS A 47 11.27 7.73 6.06
CA HIS A 47 10.02 8.51 6.24
C HIS A 47 8.79 7.63 6.56
N PHE A 48 8.89 6.30 6.44
CA PHE A 48 7.85 5.38 6.85
C PHE A 48 8.07 4.75 8.24
N SER A 49 9.17 5.05 8.92
CA SER A 49 9.50 4.41 10.21
C SER A 49 8.38 4.56 11.25
N HIS A 50 7.74 5.72 11.33
CA HIS A 50 6.62 5.96 12.24
C HIS A 50 5.39 5.09 11.93
N LEU A 51 5.15 4.76 10.66
CA LEU A 51 4.06 3.88 10.25
C LEU A 51 4.31 2.44 10.69
N ILE A 52 5.57 2.01 10.70
CA ILE A 52 5.97 0.69 11.20
C ILE A 52 5.70 0.60 12.70
N ASP A 53 6.10 1.60 13.46
CA ASP A 53 5.87 1.64 14.91
C ASP A 53 4.37 1.61 15.25
N ASP A 54 3.57 2.37 14.51
CA ASP A 54 2.10 2.37 14.64
C ASP A 54 1.51 1.00 14.30
N ALA A 55 1.97 0.36 13.22
CA ALA A 55 1.53 -0.95 12.81
C ALA A 55 1.86 -2.04 13.85
N ILE A 56 3.07 -2.01 14.40
CA ILE A 56 3.51 -2.94 15.45
C ILE A 56 2.66 -2.75 16.71
N SER A 57 2.43 -1.52 17.13
CA SER A 57 1.60 -1.20 18.29
C SER A 57 0.18 -1.72 18.12
N TYR A 58 -0.40 -1.53 16.94
CA TYR A 58 -1.71 -2.07 16.59
C TYR A 58 -1.73 -3.60 16.64
N GLY A 59 -0.74 -4.26 16.03
CA GLY A 59 -0.63 -5.71 16.03
C GLY A 59 -0.56 -6.29 17.43
N LYS A 60 0.25 -5.70 18.30
CA LYS A 60 0.36 -6.09 19.73
C LYS A 60 -0.96 -5.94 20.48
N SER A 61 -1.75 -4.92 20.17
CA SER A 61 -3.06 -4.69 20.82
C SER A 61 -4.15 -5.65 20.36
N LYS A 62 -4.04 -6.22 19.17
CA LYS A 62 -5.09 -7.06 18.53
C LYS A 62 -4.79 -8.55 18.57
N GLY A 63 -3.53 -8.95 18.50
CA GLY A 63 -3.14 -10.34 18.42
C GLY A 63 -2.92 -10.98 19.80
N SER A 64 -3.52 -12.16 20.01
CA SER A 64 -3.33 -12.96 21.23
C SER A 64 -2.04 -13.80 21.22
N THR A 65 -1.45 -14.00 20.05
CA THR A 65 -0.18 -14.73 19.83
C THR A 65 0.75 -13.89 18.97
N GLN A 66 2.05 -14.19 19.01
CA GLN A 66 3.03 -13.50 18.19
C GLN A 66 2.68 -13.57 16.70
N GLU A 67 2.27 -14.73 16.20
CA GLU A 67 1.86 -14.93 14.81
C GLU A 67 0.69 -14.01 14.43
N LYS A 68 -0.35 -13.95 15.27
CA LYS A 68 -1.49 -13.06 15.06
C LYS A 68 -1.12 -11.59 15.14
N GLN A 69 -0.21 -11.24 16.05
CA GLN A 69 0.30 -9.87 16.18
C GLN A 69 1.01 -9.42 14.90
N VAL A 70 1.86 -10.29 14.32
CA VAL A 70 2.55 -10.02 13.06
C VAL A 70 1.55 -9.88 11.91
N ALA A 71 0.56 -10.76 11.83
CA ALA A 71 -0.47 -10.68 10.79
C ALA A 71 -1.25 -9.36 10.85
N HIS A 72 -1.71 -8.96 12.03
CA HIS A 72 -2.41 -7.69 12.21
C HIS A 72 -1.52 -6.47 11.96
N ALA A 73 -0.25 -6.53 12.34
CA ALA A 73 0.71 -5.46 12.06
C ALA A 73 0.96 -5.32 10.56
N SER A 74 1.09 -6.41 9.83
CA SER A 74 1.28 -6.42 8.37
C SER A 74 0.07 -5.82 7.65
N ASP A 75 -1.13 -6.21 8.03
CA ASP A 75 -2.37 -5.64 7.48
C ASP A 75 -2.45 -4.14 7.75
N LYS A 76 -2.17 -3.73 8.98
CA LYS A 76 -2.20 -2.32 9.37
C LYS A 76 -1.16 -1.50 8.60
N LEU A 77 0.03 -2.05 8.39
CA LEU A 77 1.08 -1.38 7.62
C LEU A 77 0.63 -1.15 6.18
N ALA A 78 0.00 -2.14 5.54
CA ALA A 78 -0.54 -2.00 4.19
C ALA A 78 -1.55 -0.83 4.10
N VAL A 79 -2.45 -0.74 5.06
CA VAL A 79 -3.43 0.37 5.14
C VAL A 79 -2.74 1.71 5.37
N LEU A 80 -1.77 1.79 6.28
CA LEU A 80 -1.08 3.03 6.59
C LEU A 80 -0.25 3.55 5.40
N VAL A 81 0.47 2.67 4.72
CA VAL A 81 1.24 3.03 3.51
C VAL A 81 0.30 3.49 2.39
N GLY A 82 -0.79 2.75 2.16
CA GLY A 82 -1.81 3.15 1.17
C GLY A 82 -2.42 4.51 1.48
N ALA A 83 -2.74 4.77 2.74
CA ALA A 83 -3.27 6.07 3.19
C ALA A 83 -2.26 7.21 2.99
N GLU A 84 -0.97 6.94 3.19
CA GLU A 84 0.08 7.92 2.95
C GLU A 84 0.24 8.24 1.45
N ILE A 85 0.23 7.21 0.60
CA ILE A 85 0.25 7.37 -0.86
C ILE A 85 -0.96 8.17 -1.33
N LEU A 86 -2.13 7.92 -0.76
CA LEU A 86 -3.39 8.59 -1.12
C LEU A 86 -3.33 10.11 -0.96
N LYS A 87 -2.48 10.62 -0.07
CA LYS A 87 -2.26 12.07 0.09
C LYS A 87 -1.55 12.71 -1.12
N SER A 88 -0.93 11.93 -1.98
CA SER A 88 -0.08 12.38 -3.09
C SER A 88 -0.69 12.18 -4.46
N ILE A 89 -1.86 11.55 -4.56
CA ILE A 89 -2.55 11.25 -5.82
C ILE A 89 -4.01 11.71 -5.76
N PRO A 90 -4.63 12.05 -6.92
CA PRO A 90 -6.03 12.46 -6.95
C PRO A 90 -7.03 11.30 -6.90
N GLY A 91 -6.63 10.11 -7.32
CA GLY A 91 -7.49 8.95 -7.45
C GLY A 91 -7.42 7.99 -6.26
N ARG A 92 -7.30 6.70 -6.55
CA ARG A 92 -7.43 5.62 -5.57
C ARG A 92 -6.13 4.85 -5.40
N VAL A 93 -5.98 4.24 -4.22
CA VAL A 93 -4.93 3.25 -3.94
C VAL A 93 -5.57 1.88 -3.80
N SER A 94 -5.06 0.91 -4.54
CA SER A 94 -5.44 -0.50 -4.41
C SER A 94 -4.42 -1.23 -3.52
N THR A 95 -4.92 -1.93 -2.52
CA THR A 95 -4.12 -2.75 -1.62
C THR A 95 -4.53 -4.22 -1.80
N GLU A 96 -3.56 -5.11 -1.87
CA GLU A 96 -3.81 -6.53 -2.05
C GLU A 96 -4.15 -7.23 -0.74
N VAL A 97 -5.11 -8.14 -0.80
CA VAL A 97 -5.39 -9.13 0.24
C VAL A 97 -4.36 -10.26 0.13
N ASP A 98 -3.98 -10.85 1.26
CA ASP A 98 -2.99 -11.93 1.32
C ASP A 98 -3.31 -13.07 0.34
N ALA A 99 -2.32 -13.52 -0.42
CA ALA A 99 -2.47 -14.54 -1.45
C ALA A 99 -2.95 -15.90 -0.90
N SER A 100 -2.72 -16.20 0.37
CA SER A 100 -3.24 -17.42 1.02
C SER A 100 -4.77 -17.49 1.04
N LEU A 101 -5.44 -16.34 0.86
CA LEU A 101 -6.90 -16.24 0.82
C LEU A 101 -7.49 -16.30 -0.60
N SER A 102 -6.68 -16.56 -1.65
CA SER A 102 -7.10 -16.51 -3.06
C SER A 102 -8.30 -17.42 -3.38
N PHE A 103 -8.46 -18.52 -2.67
CA PHE A 103 -9.57 -19.46 -2.83
C PHE A 103 -10.59 -19.44 -1.68
N ASP A 104 -10.48 -18.45 -0.78
CA ASP A 104 -11.40 -18.29 0.35
C ASP A 104 -12.11 -16.92 0.22
N LYS A 105 -13.24 -16.94 -0.48
CA LYS A 105 -14.04 -15.75 -0.75
C LYS A 105 -14.46 -15.01 0.52
N GLU A 106 -14.97 -15.74 1.51
CA GLU A 106 -15.51 -15.15 2.73
C GLU A 106 -14.42 -14.46 3.56
N LYS A 107 -13.26 -15.11 3.70
CA LYS A 107 -12.12 -14.50 4.38
C LYS A 107 -11.54 -13.34 3.61
N SER A 108 -11.50 -13.41 2.27
CA SER A 108 -11.05 -12.28 1.44
C SER A 108 -11.94 -11.06 1.63
N ILE A 109 -13.27 -11.23 1.66
CA ILE A 109 -14.22 -10.14 1.91
C ILE A 109 -14.04 -9.57 3.31
N ALA A 110 -13.92 -10.43 4.33
CA ALA A 110 -13.72 -10.01 5.71
C ALA A 110 -12.41 -9.23 5.88
N LYS A 111 -11.36 -9.63 5.19
CA LYS A 111 -10.06 -8.94 5.21
C LYS A 111 -10.08 -7.59 4.52
N ALA A 112 -10.85 -7.44 3.46
CA ALA A 112 -10.98 -6.20 2.70
C ALA A 112 -11.84 -5.12 3.39
N ARG A 113 -12.64 -5.47 4.37
CA ARG A 113 -13.47 -4.58 5.19
C ARG A 113 -12.77 -4.09 6.44
#